data_70f4990cf29691fdbec96a38ebb5a3c5
#
_entry.id   70f4990cf29691fdbec96a38ebb5a3c5
#
_cell.length_a   1.000
_cell.length_b   1.000
_cell.length_c   1.000
_cell.angle_alpha   90.00
_cell.angle_beta   90.00
_cell.angle_gamma   90.00
#
_symmetry.space_group_name_H-M   'P 1'
#
loop_
_entity.id
_entity.type
_entity.pdbx_description
1 polymer ?
#
loop_
_entity_poly.entity_id
_entity_poly.type
_entity_poly.pdbx_seq_one_letter_code
_entity_poly.pdbx_strand_id
1 'polypeptide(L)'
;YVNPFFEDFWRSPFFDFPRIPQQREQRGLGSGVILDDEGYILTNFHVIENADLIQVILSDGRQYKAKLVGEDVFTDLAVLKVGEDSATPIADLVEIQVGDSGNLLIGEWAIAIGHPFATSIGNPKPTVTIGVISATDRSLKTEKQWHRNLIQTDASINPGNSGGALVNARGQLIGINTAIYSTSGGSQGVGFAIPVSTAIKVYQKLVKYGAVVAPTLGITTQELTPQLAEKLEVNNLQPLVGGILVSEVDKQTGISGLKR
;
A
#
# COMPACT_ATOMS: atom_id res chain seq x y z
N TYR A 1 4.39 8.33 -15.05
CA TYR A 1 5.65 7.67 -14.60
C TYR A 1 5.25 6.56 -13.65
N VAL A 2 5.20 5.33 -14.16
CA VAL A 2 4.88 4.13 -13.37
C VAL A 2 6.15 3.77 -12.57
N ASN A 3 5.98 3.32 -11.34
CA ASN A 3 7.09 2.93 -10.47
C ASN A 3 7.82 1.73 -11.07
N PRO A 4 9.14 1.79 -11.40
CA PRO A 4 9.87 0.67 -12.00
C PRO A 4 9.81 -0.62 -11.18
N PHE A 5 9.70 -0.51 -9.83
CA PHE A 5 9.54 -1.66 -8.94
C PHE A 5 8.22 -2.42 -9.19
N PHE A 6 7.16 -1.70 -9.58
CA PHE A 6 5.88 -2.28 -9.96
C PHE A 6 5.79 -2.54 -11.46
N GLU A 7 6.51 -1.78 -12.33
CA GLU A 7 6.58 -2.07 -13.77
C GLU A 7 7.24 -3.43 -14.04
N ASP A 8 8.33 -3.75 -13.35
CA ASP A 8 8.98 -5.05 -13.49
C ASP A 8 8.10 -6.18 -12.96
N PHE A 9 7.30 -5.90 -11.94
CA PHE A 9 6.33 -6.83 -11.39
C PHE A 9 5.19 -7.15 -12.37
N TRP A 10 4.65 -6.13 -13.08
CA TRP A 10 3.61 -6.31 -14.11
C TRP A 10 4.15 -6.71 -15.48
N ARG A 11 5.46 -6.52 -15.74
CA ARG A 11 6.16 -6.97 -16.94
C ARG A 11 6.70 -8.39 -16.86
N SER A 12 6.41 -9.12 -15.80
CA SER A 12 6.79 -10.53 -15.68
C SER A 12 6.31 -11.32 -16.91
N PRO A 13 7.12 -12.26 -17.47
CA PRO A 13 6.78 -13.07 -18.64
C PRO A 13 5.47 -13.88 -18.50
N PHE A 14 4.96 -14.01 -17.26
CA PHE A 14 3.66 -14.65 -16.99
C PHE A 14 2.45 -13.82 -17.45
N PHE A 15 2.65 -12.54 -17.83
CA PHE A 15 1.60 -11.65 -18.32
C PHE A 15 1.78 -11.21 -19.77
N ASP A 16 2.73 -11.82 -20.51
CA ASP A 16 2.97 -11.48 -21.92
C ASP A 16 1.94 -12.21 -22.82
N PHE A 17 0.83 -11.50 -23.09
CA PHE A 17 -0.15 -11.94 -24.08
C PHE A 17 0.22 -11.40 -25.46
N PRO A 18 -0.07 -12.17 -26.58
CA PRO A 18 0.25 -11.75 -27.94
C PRO A 18 -0.36 -10.40 -28.29
N ARG A 19 0.44 -9.50 -28.82
CA ARG A 19 0.04 -8.11 -29.19
C ARG A 19 -0.85 -8.14 -30.44
N ILE A 20 -2.14 -7.92 -30.26
CA ILE A 20 -3.08 -7.56 -31.34
C ILE A 20 -3.39 -6.05 -31.15
N PRO A 21 -3.30 -5.20 -32.19
CA PRO A 21 -3.57 -3.77 -32.07
C PRO A 21 -5.09 -3.50 -32.08
N GLN A 22 -5.73 -3.59 -30.93
CA GLN A 22 -7.06 -3.06 -30.63
C GLN A 22 -6.95 -2.28 -29.31
N GLN A 23 -7.79 -1.28 -29.09
CA GLN A 23 -7.88 -0.54 -27.82
C GLN A 23 -7.95 -1.56 -26.67
N ARG A 24 -6.81 -1.76 -26.00
CA ARG A 24 -6.70 -2.74 -24.94
C ARG A 24 -7.16 -2.09 -23.63
N GLU A 25 -8.23 -2.62 -23.08
CA GLU A 25 -8.49 -2.50 -21.66
C GLU A 25 -7.30 -3.10 -20.92
N GLN A 26 -6.50 -2.28 -20.27
CA GLN A 26 -5.50 -2.77 -19.33
C GLN A 26 -6.23 -3.11 -18.03
N ARG A 27 -6.21 -4.36 -17.63
CA ARG A 27 -6.83 -4.82 -16.38
C ARG A 27 -5.77 -4.96 -15.32
N GLY A 28 -5.81 -4.09 -14.32
CA GLY A 28 -5.10 -4.26 -13.06
C GLY A 28 -5.81 -5.29 -12.18
N LEU A 29 -5.07 -6.00 -11.35
CA LEU A 29 -5.59 -6.98 -10.41
C LEU A 29 -5.02 -6.75 -9.02
N GLY A 30 -5.88 -6.89 -8.02
CA GLY A 30 -5.49 -6.85 -6.62
C GLY A 30 -6.57 -7.44 -5.75
N SER A 31 -6.38 -7.32 -4.46
CA SER A 31 -7.31 -7.75 -3.43
C SER A 31 -7.78 -6.57 -2.60
N GLY A 32 -8.80 -6.79 -1.79
CA GLY A 32 -9.29 -5.82 -0.84
C GLY A 32 -9.85 -6.50 0.40
N VAL A 33 -10.02 -5.72 1.46
CA VAL A 33 -10.53 -6.17 2.76
C VAL A 33 -11.80 -5.40 3.10
N ILE A 34 -12.89 -6.11 3.33
CA ILE A 34 -14.16 -5.51 3.78
C ILE A 34 -14.01 -5.13 5.25
N LEU A 35 -14.16 -3.85 5.57
CA LEU A 35 -13.96 -3.33 6.92
C LEU A 35 -15.25 -3.14 7.71
N ASP A 36 -16.39 -3.05 7.02
CA ASP A 36 -17.71 -2.88 7.62
C ASP A 36 -18.82 -3.46 6.75
N ASP A 37 -20.03 -3.52 7.30
CA ASP A 37 -21.25 -3.98 6.62
C ASP A 37 -21.86 -2.92 5.67
N GLU A 38 -21.38 -1.68 5.75
CA GLU A 38 -21.80 -0.60 4.85
C GLU A 38 -21.15 -0.72 3.46
N GLY A 39 -20.14 -1.56 3.28
CA GLY A 39 -19.48 -1.82 2.00
C GLY A 39 -18.22 -0.99 1.75
N TYR A 40 -17.56 -0.53 2.81
CA TYR A 40 -16.23 0.04 2.68
C TYR A 40 -15.18 -1.05 2.57
N ILE A 41 -14.31 -0.90 1.57
CA ILE A 41 -13.25 -1.85 1.25
C ILE A 41 -11.92 -1.11 1.27
N LEU A 42 -10.98 -1.64 2.04
CA LEU A 42 -9.60 -1.17 2.06
C LEU A 42 -8.76 -1.97 1.07
N THR A 43 -7.95 -1.28 0.29
CA THR A 43 -6.99 -1.88 -0.67
C THR A 43 -5.73 -1.04 -0.75
N ASN A 44 -4.76 -1.42 -1.58
CA ASN A 44 -3.62 -0.56 -1.87
C ASN A 44 -3.95 0.50 -2.94
N PHE A 45 -3.31 1.67 -2.82
CA PHE A 45 -3.41 2.72 -3.82
C PHE A 45 -2.91 2.24 -5.19
N HIS A 46 -1.76 1.58 -5.25
CA HIS A 46 -1.19 1.11 -6.51
C HIS A 46 -2.07 0.08 -7.25
N VAL A 47 -2.99 -0.59 -6.55
CA VAL A 47 -3.96 -1.53 -7.18
C VAL A 47 -4.98 -0.77 -8.02
N ILE A 48 -5.33 0.46 -7.62
CA ILE A 48 -6.37 1.27 -8.28
C ILE A 48 -5.79 2.46 -9.03
N GLU A 49 -4.47 2.67 -8.97
CA GLU A 49 -3.80 3.77 -9.67
C GLU A 49 -4.12 3.75 -11.17
N ASN A 50 -4.58 4.88 -11.70
CA ASN A 50 -4.98 5.08 -13.10
C ASN A 50 -6.16 4.19 -13.56
N ALA A 51 -6.99 3.67 -12.65
CA ALA A 51 -8.17 2.90 -13.02
C ALA A 51 -9.35 3.82 -13.39
N ASP A 52 -9.86 3.70 -14.62
CA ASP A 52 -11.10 4.38 -15.05
C ASP A 52 -12.35 3.72 -14.46
N LEU A 53 -12.26 2.43 -14.17
CA LEU A 53 -13.36 1.62 -13.63
C LEU A 53 -12.82 0.62 -12.61
N ILE A 54 -13.42 0.62 -11.41
CA ILE A 54 -13.09 -0.33 -10.36
C ILE A 54 -14.25 -1.31 -10.20
N GLN A 55 -13.95 -2.60 -10.30
CA GLN A 55 -14.89 -3.68 -10.08
C GLN A 55 -14.43 -4.53 -8.91
N VAL A 56 -15.33 -4.79 -7.97
CA VAL A 56 -15.11 -5.68 -6.84
C VAL A 56 -15.86 -6.97 -7.08
N ILE A 57 -15.17 -8.10 -6.91
CA ILE A 57 -15.74 -9.44 -6.99
C ILE A 57 -15.56 -10.08 -5.62
N LEU A 58 -16.67 -10.43 -4.97
CA LEU A 58 -16.66 -11.13 -3.68
C LEU A 58 -16.32 -12.60 -3.85
N SER A 59 -15.93 -13.25 -2.76
CA SER A 59 -15.61 -14.69 -2.74
C SER A 59 -16.78 -15.62 -3.09
N ASP A 60 -18.01 -15.13 -3.01
CA ASP A 60 -19.23 -15.83 -3.42
C ASP A 60 -19.62 -15.58 -4.89
N GLY A 61 -18.84 -14.74 -5.60
CA GLY A 61 -19.03 -14.40 -7.01
C GLY A 61 -19.90 -13.17 -7.27
N ARG A 62 -20.48 -12.52 -6.26
CA ARG A 62 -21.18 -11.24 -6.42
C ARG A 62 -20.20 -10.17 -6.93
N GLN A 63 -20.70 -9.33 -7.82
CA GLN A 63 -19.89 -8.30 -8.47
C GLN A 63 -20.52 -6.93 -8.26
N TYR A 64 -19.67 -5.97 -7.89
CA TYR A 64 -20.08 -4.59 -7.63
C TYR A 64 -19.16 -3.62 -8.37
N LYS A 65 -19.73 -2.53 -8.88
CA LYS A 65 -18.93 -1.35 -9.19
C LYS A 65 -18.55 -0.67 -7.89
N ALA A 66 -17.31 -0.24 -7.80
CA ALA A 66 -16.84 0.48 -6.64
C ALA A 66 -16.52 1.93 -6.99
N LYS A 67 -16.76 2.83 -6.06
CA LYS A 67 -16.33 4.23 -6.10
C LYS A 67 -15.13 4.42 -5.19
N LEU A 68 -14.19 5.23 -5.64
CA LEU A 68 -13.08 5.67 -4.80
C LEU A 68 -13.62 6.70 -3.77
N VAL A 69 -13.46 6.40 -2.49
CA VAL A 69 -13.78 7.31 -1.38
C VAL A 69 -12.62 8.25 -1.12
N GLY A 70 -11.41 7.72 -1.16
CA GLY A 70 -10.18 8.48 -0.99
C GLY A 70 -8.95 7.58 -1.04
N GLU A 71 -7.80 8.22 -1.20
CA GLU A 71 -6.52 7.54 -1.34
C GLU A 71 -5.40 8.26 -0.58
N ASP A 72 -4.41 7.52 -0.17
CA ASP A 72 -3.18 8.04 0.40
C ASP A 72 -1.97 7.38 -0.28
N VAL A 73 -1.35 8.12 -1.17
CA VAL A 73 -0.18 7.68 -1.94
C VAL A 73 0.99 7.33 -1.01
N PHE A 74 1.15 8.08 0.10
CA PHE A 74 2.30 7.90 1.00
C PHE A 74 2.26 6.59 1.79
N THR A 75 1.07 6.14 2.18
CA THR A 75 0.90 4.85 2.85
C THR A 75 0.56 3.72 1.90
N ASP A 76 0.35 4.03 0.60
CA ASP A 76 -0.10 3.08 -0.41
C ASP A 76 -1.46 2.44 -0.04
N LEU A 77 -2.40 3.24 0.44
CA LEU A 77 -3.73 2.78 0.82
C LEU A 77 -4.82 3.55 0.08
N ALA A 78 -5.91 2.86 -0.23
CA ALA A 78 -7.12 3.45 -0.81
C ALA A 78 -8.36 2.81 -0.20
N VAL A 79 -9.43 3.60 -0.09
CA VAL A 79 -10.74 3.17 0.39
C VAL A 79 -11.73 3.23 -0.75
N LEU A 80 -12.39 2.13 -0.99
CA LEU A 80 -13.45 1.97 -1.96
C LEU A 80 -14.80 1.84 -1.26
N LYS A 81 -15.88 2.23 -1.94
CA LYS A 81 -17.26 2.00 -1.53
C LYS A 81 -18.00 1.24 -2.60
N VAL A 82 -18.68 0.17 -2.22
CA VAL A 82 -19.55 -0.60 -3.11
C VAL A 82 -21.02 -0.35 -2.75
N GLY A 83 -21.93 -0.58 -3.71
CA GLY A 83 -23.36 -0.60 -3.48
C GLY A 83 -24.14 0.69 -3.72
N GLU A 84 -23.50 1.84 -3.83
CA GLU A 84 -24.22 3.10 -4.06
C GLU A 84 -24.95 3.16 -5.40
N ASP A 85 -24.40 2.56 -6.46
CA ASP A 85 -24.97 2.55 -7.82
C ASP A 85 -25.32 1.11 -8.27
N SER A 86 -25.41 0.17 -7.35
CA SER A 86 -25.60 -1.24 -7.68
C SER A 86 -27.09 -1.58 -7.75
N ALA A 87 -27.52 -2.19 -8.85
CA ALA A 87 -28.83 -2.85 -8.92
C ALA A 87 -28.95 -4.04 -7.96
N THR A 88 -27.80 -4.51 -7.44
CA THR A 88 -27.70 -5.59 -6.45
C THR A 88 -27.55 -4.95 -5.07
N PRO A 89 -28.51 -5.16 -4.14
CA PRO A 89 -28.37 -4.68 -2.77
C PRO A 89 -27.10 -5.24 -2.12
N ILE A 90 -26.43 -4.42 -1.33
CA ILE A 90 -25.40 -4.92 -0.42
C ILE A 90 -26.14 -5.65 0.69
N ALA A 91 -25.93 -6.94 0.78
CA ALA A 91 -26.45 -7.77 1.86
C ALA A 91 -25.35 -8.77 2.27
N ASP A 92 -25.35 -9.11 3.53
CA ASP A 92 -24.50 -10.19 4.09
C ASP A 92 -23.00 -9.99 3.78
N LEU A 93 -22.50 -8.77 3.85
CA LEU A 93 -21.06 -8.52 3.86
C LEU A 93 -20.50 -8.95 5.21
N VAL A 94 -19.45 -9.78 5.15
CA VAL A 94 -18.75 -10.22 6.37
C VAL A 94 -17.55 -9.30 6.56
N GLU A 95 -17.61 -8.46 7.58
CA GLU A 95 -16.49 -7.63 8.01
C GLU A 95 -15.37 -8.46 8.64
N ILE A 96 -14.13 -8.03 8.43
CA ILE A 96 -13.00 -8.67 9.08
C ILE A 96 -12.84 -8.16 10.51
N GLN A 97 -12.51 -9.07 11.43
CA GLN A 97 -12.13 -8.67 12.78
C GLN A 97 -10.77 -7.97 12.78
N VAL A 98 -10.71 -6.73 13.27
CA VAL A 98 -9.46 -5.98 13.39
C VAL A 98 -8.67 -6.49 14.59
N GLY A 99 -7.41 -6.86 14.38
CA GLY A 99 -6.46 -7.28 15.40
C GLY A 99 -5.58 -6.13 15.91
N ASP A 100 -4.49 -6.50 16.56
CA ASP A 100 -3.47 -5.55 17.04
C ASP A 100 -2.14 -5.81 16.30
N SER A 101 -1.58 -4.77 15.70
CA SER A 101 -0.26 -4.82 15.08
C SER A 101 0.83 -4.14 15.89
N GLY A 102 0.52 -3.61 17.08
CA GLY A 102 1.49 -2.93 17.94
C GLY A 102 2.34 -3.89 18.77
N ASN A 103 1.87 -5.12 18.98
CA ASN A 103 2.50 -6.11 19.86
C ASN A 103 2.79 -7.44 19.14
N LEU A 104 3.08 -7.38 17.83
CA LEU A 104 3.40 -8.57 17.05
C LEU A 104 4.71 -9.20 17.51
N LEU A 105 4.71 -10.53 17.65
CA LEU A 105 5.90 -11.29 17.99
C LEU A 105 6.52 -11.91 16.72
N ILE A 106 7.84 -11.77 16.60
CA ILE A 106 8.58 -12.46 15.54
C ILE A 106 8.43 -13.96 15.75
N GLY A 107 8.06 -14.68 14.68
CA GLY A 107 7.79 -16.11 14.70
C GLY A 107 6.34 -16.49 14.93
N GLU A 108 5.42 -15.56 15.26
CA GLU A 108 4.00 -15.87 15.28
C GLU A 108 3.41 -16.06 13.89
N TRP A 109 2.31 -16.81 13.80
CA TRP A 109 1.67 -17.13 12.53
C TRP A 109 1.17 -15.89 11.81
N ALA A 110 1.50 -15.80 10.52
CA ALA A 110 1.02 -14.82 9.58
C ALA A 110 0.36 -15.53 8.40
N ILE A 111 -0.90 -15.25 8.15
CA ILE A 111 -1.70 -15.87 7.10
C ILE A 111 -2.07 -14.77 6.11
N ALA A 112 -1.54 -14.86 4.89
CA ALA A 112 -1.85 -13.92 3.84
C ALA A 112 -3.02 -14.45 3.00
N ILE A 113 -4.02 -13.60 2.79
CA ILE A 113 -5.23 -13.88 2.05
C ILE A 113 -5.34 -12.88 0.90
N GLY A 114 -5.53 -13.37 -0.31
CA GLY A 114 -5.68 -12.54 -1.50
C GLY A 114 -6.06 -13.37 -2.70
N HIS A 115 -6.12 -12.75 -3.88
CA HIS A 115 -6.51 -13.45 -5.10
C HIS A 115 -5.43 -13.31 -6.18
N PRO A 116 -4.29 -14.01 -6.03
CA PRO A 116 -3.27 -14.03 -7.08
C PRO A 116 -3.82 -14.72 -8.33
N PHE A 117 -3.48 -14.17 -9.51
CA PHE A 117 -3.84 -14.77 -10.79
C PHE A 117 -5.36 -14.84 -11.10
N ALA A 118 -6.16 -13.90 -10.56
CA ALA A 118 -7.62 -13.88 -10.72
C ALA A 118 -8.11 -14.03 -12.18
N THR A 119 -7.35 -13.51 -13.16
CA THR A 119 -7.66 -13.66 -14.59
C THR A 119 -7.41 -15.06 -15.14
N SER A 120 -6.53 -15.83 -14.52
CA SER A 120 -6.09 -17.14 -15.03
C SER A 120 -6.86 -18.31 -14.42
N ILE A 121 -7.41 -18.14 -13.21
CA ILE A 121 -7.97 -19.26 -12.43
C ILE A 121 -9.50 -19.36 -12.58
N GLY A 122 -10.19 -18.28 -12.96
CA GLY A 122 -11.66 -18.29 -13.20
C GLY A 122 -12.53 -18.62 -11.97
N ASN A 123 -11.94 -18.61 -10.75
CA ASN A 123 -12.61 -18.91 -9.51
C ASN A 123 -12.51 -17.68 -8.58
N PRO A 124 -13.62 -17.12 -8.05
CA PRO A 124 -13.58 -15.92 -7.20
C PRO A 124 -13.03 -16.17 -5.78
N LYS A 125 -12.77 -17.43 -5.40
CA LYS A 125 -12.28 -17.74 -4.05
C LYS A 125 -10.83 -17.29 -3.86
N PRO A 126 -10.52 -16.61 -2.74
CA PRO A 126 -9.17 -16.18 -2.46
C PRO A 126 -8.22 -17.36 -2.20
N THR A 127 -6.95 -17.13 -2.44
CA THR A 127 -5.86 -18.03 -2.08
C THR A 127 -5.36 -17.66 -0.69
N VAL A 128 -4.98 -18.66 0.08
CA VAL A 128 -4.40 -18.53 1.41
C VAL A 128 -2.97 -19.04 1.39
N THR A 129 -2.02 -18.25 1.89
CA THR A 129 -0.65 -18.68 2.13
C THR A 129 -0.29 -18.46 3.59
N ILE A 130 0.55 -19.33 4.15
CA ILE A 130 0.89 -19.34 5.58
C ILE A 130 2.40 -19.17 5.73
N GLY A 131 2.78 -18.36 6.67
CA GLY A 131 4.15 -18.12 7.12
C GLY A 131 4.16 -17.58 8.55
N VAL A 132 5.18 -16.83 8.87
CA VAL A 132 5.35 -16.18 10.17
C VAL A 132 5.65 -14.69 10.02
N ILE A 133 5.52 -13.95 11.11
CA ILE A 133 6.08 -12.59 11.19
C ILE A 133 7.60 -12.74 11.26
N SER A 134 8.28 -12.35 10.19
CA SER A 134 9.74 -12.45 10.09
C SER A 134 10.44 -11.25 10.75
N ALA A 135 9.82 -10.07 10.72
CA ALA A 135 10.30 -8.86 11.38
C ALA A 135 9.17 -7.81 11.45
N THR A 136 9.35 -6.84 12.33
CA THR A 136 8.52 -5.63 12.44
C THR A 136 9.36 -4.38 12.11
N ASP A 137 8.70 -3.23 11.98
CA ASP A 137 9.32 -1.91 11.81
C ASP A 137 10.29 -1.81 10.62
N ARG A 138 10.03 -2.58 9.56
CA ARG A 138 10.84 -2.53 8.34
C ARG A 138 10.56 -1.27 7.54
N SER A 139 11.62 -0.71 6.97
CA SER A 139 11.53 0.40 6.03
C SER A 139 11.96 -0.08 4.65
N LEU A 140 11.16 0.19 3.66
CA LEU A 140 11.44 -0.12 2.26
C LEU A 140 11.54 1.18 1.47
N LYS A 141 12.70 1.43 0.87
CA LYS A 141 12.90 2.55 -0.03
C LYS A 141 12.57 2.09 -1.45
N THR A 142 11.57 2.73 -2.05
CA THR A 142 11.32 2.64 -3.49
C THR A 142 11.90 3.87 -4.18
N GLU A 143 11.94 3.91 -5.49
CA GLU A 143 12.42 5.10 -6.22
C GLU A 143 11.59 6.35 -5.93
N LYS A 144 10.30 6.20 -5.65
CA LYS A 144 9.37 7.32 -5.45
C LYS A 144 9.19 7.69 -3.98
N GLN A 145 9.31 6.73 -3.06
CA GLN A 145 8.94 6.98 -1.67
C GLN A 145 9.55 5.97 -0.68
N TRP A 146 9.43 6.31 0.60
CA TRP A 146 9.79 5.44 1.70
C TRP A 146 8.52 4.89 2.35
N HIS A 147 8.37 3.57 2.33
CA HIS A 147 7.42 2.88 3.19
C HIS A 147 8.09 2.59 4.53
N ARG A 148 7.45 2.94 5.62
CA ARG A 148 8.00 2.80 6.98
C ARG A 148 7.09 1.91 7.82
N ASN A 149 7.69 1.33 8.86
CA ASN A 149 7.00 0.50 9.86
C ASN A 149 6.26 -0.69 9.24
N LEU A 150 6.78 -1.32 8.20
CA LEU A 150 6.16 -2.47 7.57
C LEU A 150 6.38 -3.73 8.41
N ILE A 151 5.40 -4.62 8.38
CA ILE A 151 5.50 -6.00 8.82
C ILE A 151 6.17 -6.80 7.71
N GLN A 152 7.20 -7.57 8.05
CA GLN A 152 7.83 -8.54 7.14
C GLN A 152 7.30 -9.93 7.44
N THR A 153 6.98 -10.71 6.41
CA THR A 153 6.52 -12.11 6.53
C THR A 153 7.17 -12.97 5.43
N ASP A 154 7.32 -14.26 5.69
CA ASP A 154 7.69 -15.26 4.71
C ASP A 154 6.48 -15.99 4.10
N ALA A 155 5.25 -15.67 4.55
CA ALA A 155 4.04 -16.05 3.84
C ALA A 155 4.14 -15.58 2.37
N SER A 156 3.85 -16.46 1.43
CA SER A 156 4.04 -16.16 0.01
C SER A 156 3.10 -15.04 -0.45
N ILE A 157 3.66 -13.87 -0.73
CA ILE A 157 2.96 -12.75 -1.35
C ILE A 157 3.31 -12.76 -2.84
N ASN A 158 2.31 -12.74 -3.70
CA ASN A 158 2.44 -12.74 -5.15
C ASN A 158 1.51 -11.67 -5.76
N PRO A 159 1.69 -11.32 -7.06
CA PRO A 159 0.79 -10.42 -7.77
C PRO A 159 -0.68 -10.82 -7.59
N GLY A 160 -1.49 -9.85 -7.14
CA GLY A 160 -2.91 -10.05 -6.81
C GLY A 160 -3.20 -10.21 -5.31
N ASN A 161 -2.21 -10.54 -4.46
CA ASN A 161 -2.39 -10.48 -3.01
C ASN A 161 -2.32 -9.04 -2.46
N SER A 162 -1.76 -8.08 -3.21
CA SER A 162 -1.70 -6.66 -2.83
C SER A 162 -3.10 -6.13 -2.51
N GLY A 163 -3.24 -5.42 -1.40
CA GLY A 163 -4.51 -4.94 -0.86
C GLY A 163 -5.29 -5.97 -0.05
N GLY A 164 -4.90 -7.25 -0.09
CA GLY A 164 -5.50 -8.33 0.69
C GLY A 164 -5.06 -8.34 2.15
N ALA A 165 -5.67 -9.21 2.93
CA ALA A 165 -5.45 -9.29 4.37
C ALA A 165 -4.19 -10.08 4.72
N LEU A 166 -3.44 -9.60 5.73
CA LEU A 166 -2.55 -10.40 6.56
C LEU A 166 -3.24 -10.59 7.90
N VAL A 167 -3.52 -11.84 8.28
CA VAL A 167 -4.23 -12.15 9.53
C VAL A 167 -3.38 -13.03 10.45
N ASN A 168 -3.66 -12.97 11.76
CA ASN A 168 -3.06 -13.84 12.75
C ASN A 168 -3.78 -15.21 12.80
N ALA A 169 -3.33 -16.13 13.67
CA ALA A 169 -3.93 -17.46 13.84
C ALA A 169 -5.39 -17.44 14.34
N ARG A 170 -5.89 -16.30 14.81
CA ARG A 170 -7.29 -16.11 15.21
C ARG A 170 -8.16 -15.55 14.08
N GLY A 171 -7.60 -15.34 12.87
CA GLY A 171 -8.29 -14.71 11.74
C GLY A 171 -8.45 -13.20 11.86
N GLN A 172 -7.75 -12.54 12.80
CA GLN A 172 -7.83 -11.11 12.99
C GLN A 172 -6.84 -10.40 12.07
N LEU A 173 -7.28 -9.31 11.44
CA LEU A 173 -6.46 -8.48 10.55
C LEU A 173 -5.32 -7.84 11.33
N ILE A 174 -4.08 -8.12 10.95
CA ILE A 174 -2.87 -7.51 11.51
C ILE A 174 -2.15 -6.62 10.51
N GLY A 175 -2.44 -6.75 9.20
CA GLY A 175 -1.85 -5.90 8.17
C GLY A 175 -2.54 -6.03 6.82
N ILE A 176 -2.18 -5.13 5.90
CA ILE A 176 -2.59 -5.15 4.50
C ILE A 176 -1.38 -5.52 3.65
N ASN A 177 -1.47 -6.63 2.92
CA ASN A 177 -0.39 -7.07 2.02
C ASN A 177 -0.11 -5.99 0.98
N THR A 178 1.17 -5.61 0.78
CA THR A 178 1.47 -4.52 -0.16
C THR A 178 2.56 -4.85 -1.15
N ALA A 179 3.71 -5.34 -0.72
CA ALA A 179 4.87 -5.48 -1.58
C ALA A 179 5.64 -6.77 -1.30
N ILE A 180 6.49 -7.14 -2.25
CA ILE A 180 7.52 -8.17 -2.09
C ILE A 180 8.88 -7.58 -2.41
N TYR A 181 9.93 -8.11 -1.78
CA TYR A 181 11.29 -7.94 -2.28
C TYR A 181 11.58 -9.12 -3.21
N SER A 182 11.68 -8.86 -4.51
CA SER A 182 11.85 -9.91 -5.50
C SER A 182 12.64 -9.42 -6.71
N THR A 183 13.55 -10.26 -7.19
CA THR A 183 14.28 -10.05 -8.44
C THR A 183 13.64 -10.77 -9.62
N SER A 184 12.69 -11.67 -9.36
CA SER A 184 12.02 -12.51 -10.38
C SER A 184 10.52 -12.18 -10.54
N GLY A 185 9.97 -11.24 -9.76
CA GLY A 185 8.56 -10.87 -9.80
C GLY A 185 7.62 -11.79 -8.98
N GLY A 186 8.12 -12.90 -8.44
CA GLY A 186 7.38 -13.80 -7.55
C GLY A 186 7.92 -13.79 -6.12
N SER A 187 7.21 -14.42 -5.18
CA SER A 187 7.64 -14.53 -3.78
C SER A 187 8.97 -15.27 -3.66
N GLN A 188 9.89 -14.68 -2.91
CA GLN A 188 11.18 -15.26 -2.52
C GLN A 188 11.30 -15.41 -0.98
N GLY A 189 10.17 -15.52 -0.28
CA GLY A 189 10.15 -15.60 1.18
C GLY A 189 10.33 -14.26 1.89
N VAL A 190 10.19 -13.13 1.16
CA VAL A 190 10.24 -11.78 1.73
C VAL A 190 9.06 -10.98 1.22
N GLY A 191 8.01 -10.94 2.01
CA GLY A 191 6.81 -10.14 1.79
C GLY A 191 6.67 -9.04 2.84
N PHE A 192 5.91 -8.01 2.50
CA PHE A 192 5.66 -6.87 3.37
C PHE A 192 4.16 -6.57 3.45
N ALA A 193 3.73 -6.13 4.63
CA ALA A 193 2.38 -5.65 4.85
C ALA A 193 2.38 -4.34 5.65
N ILE A 194 1.41 -3.49 5.37
CA ILE A 194 1.15 -2.25 6.11
C ILE A 194 0.45 -2.64 7.41
N PRO A 195 0.95 -2.27 8.61
CA PRO A 195 0.33 -2.62 9.87
C PRO A 195 -1.11 -2.13 9.96
N VAL A 196 -1.99 -2.94 10.56
CA VAL A 196 -3.41 -2.59 10.71
C VAL A 196 -3.61 -1.30 11.51
N SER A 197 -2.76 -1.02 12.49
CA SER A 197 -2.79 0.23 13.27
C SER A 197 -2.60 1.49 12.39
N THR A 198 -1.79 1.40 11.34
CA THR A 198 -1.65 2.45 10.31
C THR A 198 -2.85 2.44 9.39
N ALA A 199 -3.24 1.27 8.90
CA ALA A 199 -4.32 1.09 7.93
C ALA A 199 -5.67 1.65 8.44
N ILE A 200 -6.04 1.38 9.69
CA ILE A 200 -7.28 1.89 10.29
C ILE A 200 -7.25 3.42 10.49
N LYS A 201 -6.10 3.99 10.89
CA LYS A 201 -5.97 5.46 11.01
C LYS A 201 -6.14 6.16 9.66
N VAL A 202 -5.57 5.59 8.61
CA VAL A 202 -5.71 6.09 7.23
C VAL A 202 -7.16 5.93 6.76
N TYR A 203 -7.75 4.74 6.92
CA TYR A 203 -9.14 4.44 6.60
C TYR A 203 -10.10 5.49 7.20
N GLN A 204 -10.01 5.73 8.51
CA GLN A 204 -10.86 6.71 9.21
C GLN A 204 -10.75 8.14 8.63
N LYS A 205 -9.53 8.54 8.23
CA LYS A 205 -9.32 9.86 7.61
C LYS A 205 -9.88 9.90 6.19
N LEU A 206 -9.68 8.84 5.40
CA LEU A 206 -10.17 8.76 4.03
C LEU A 206 -11.70 8.76 4.00
N VAL A 207 -12.36 7.98 4.86
CA VAL A 207 -13.83 7.98 4.97
C VAL A 207 -14.36 9.34 5.41
N LYS A 208 -13.70 10.00 6.37
CA LYS A 208 -14.19 11.27 6.93
C LYS A 208 -13.90 12.48 6.05
N TYR A 209 -12.74 12.52 5.41
CA TYR A 209 -12.22 13.72 4.73
C TYR A 209 -11.91 13.52 3.24
N GLY A 210 -12.00 12.28 2.73
CA GLY A 210 -11.60 11.94 1.36
C GLY A 210 -10.09 11.94 1.11
N ALA A 211 -9.29 12.41 2.08
CA ALA A 211 -7.84 12.51 1.94
C ALA A 211 -7.15 12.45 3.32
N VAL A 212 -5.88 12.03 3.31
CA VAL A 212 -5.00 12.14 4.47
C VAL A 212 -4.24 13.45 4.39
N VAL A 213 -4.63 14.40 5.22
CA VAL A 213 -3.87 15.64 5.36
C VAL A 213 -2.69 15.36 6.30
N ALA A 214 -1.49 15.28 5.74
CA ALA A 214 -0.27 15.23 6.53
C ALA A 214 0.08 16.64 7.00
N PRO A 215 0.39 16.84 8.30
CA PRO A 215 0.92 18.12 8.76
C PRO A 215 2.25 18.39 8.03
N THR A 216 2.40 19.56 7.45
CA THR A 216 3.63 20.00 6.82
C THR A 216 4.30 21.08 7.66
N LEU A 217 5.61 21.08 7.71
CA LEU A 217 6.38 22.16 8.31
C LEU A 217 6.48 23.37 7.36
N GLY A 218 6.01 23.24 6.13
CA GLY A 218 6.14 24.28 5.11
C GLY A 218 7.60 24.58 4.73
N ILE A 219 8.46 23.58 4.79
CA ILE A 219 9.86 23.69 4.39
C ILE A 219 10.21 22.66 3.34
N THR A 220 11.06 23.04 2.40
CA THR A 220 11.72 22.11 1.49
C THR A 220 13.14 21.87 1.99
N THR A 221 13.54 20.61 2.04
CA THR A 221 14.86 20.22 2.56
C THR A 221 15.64 19.41 1.53
N GLN A 222 16.97 19.51 1.60
CA GLN A 222 17.89 18.65 0.88
C GLN A 222 19.05 18.22 1.79
N GLU A 223 19.68 17.11 1.45
CA GLU A 223 20.84 16.63 2.19
C GLU A 223 22.00 17.64 2.05
N LEU A 224 22.62 18.02 3.15
CA LEU A 224 23.81 18.84 3.17
C LEU A 224 25.03 17.96 2.91
N THR A 225 25.39 17.84 1.63
CA THR A 225 26.61 17.11 1.24
C THR A 225 27.87 17.93 1.58
N PRO A 226 29.06 17.30 1.72
CA PRO A 226 30.32 18.03 1.94
C PRO A 226 30.60 19.11 0.90
N GLN A 227 30.33 18.83 -0.37
CA GLN A 227 30.50 19.80 -1.47
C GLN A 227 29.52 20.99 -1.37
N LEU A 228 28.31 20.74 -0.87
CA LEU A 228 27.33 21.79 -0.67
C LEU A 228 27.68 22.64 0.55
N ALA A 229 28.17 22.01 1.62
CA ALA A 229 28.64 22.70 2.82
C ALA A 229 29.82 23.64 2.50
N GLU A 230 30.78 23.19 1.68
CA GLU A 230 31.88 24.00 1.20
C GLU A 230 31.41 25.22 0.39
N LYS A 231 30.49 25.01 -0.55
CA LYS A 231 29.92 26.11 -1.37
C LYS A 231 29.15 27.14 -0.55
N LEU A 232 28.53 26.69 0.56
CA LEU A 232 27.78 27.56 1.47
C LEU A 232 28.64 28.14 2.60
N GLU A 233 29.96 27.92 2.57
CA GLU A 233 30.93 28.38 3.58
C GLU A 233 30.56 27.99 5.01
N VAL A 234 29.95 26.79 5.19
CA VAL A 234 29.55 26.27 6.50
C VAL A 234 30.79 25.64 7.17
N ASN A 235 31.66 26.52 7.75
CA ASN A 235 33.00 26.13 8.18
C ASN A 235 33.07 25.51 9.61
N ASN A 236 31.94 25.45 10.35
CA ASN A 236 31.97 25.06 11.78
C ASN A 236 31.49 23.62 12.03
N LEU A 237 31.32 22.79 11.00
CA LEU A 237 30.87 21.40 11.14
C LEU A 237 32.05 20.44 10.90
N GLN A 238 32.79 20.11 11.94
CA GLN A 238 33.80 19.04 11.92
C GLN A 238 33.48 17.95 12.95
N PRO A 239 33.50 16.66 12.51
CA PRO A 239 33.37 16.17 11.17
C PRO A 239 31.89 16.26 10.71
N LEU A 240 31.64 16.54 9.44
CA LEU A 240 30.32 16.54 8.84
C LEU A 240 29.76 15.10 8.85
N VAL A 241 29.00 14.78 9.89
CA VAL A 241 28.34 13.47 10.05
C VAL A 241 26.98 13.44 9.32
N GLY A 242 26.66 14.49 8.56
CA GLY A 242 25.41 14.69 7.84
C GLY A 242 24.67 15.92 8.36
N GLY A 243 23.89 16.51 7.51
CA GLY A 243 23.05 17.66 7.83
C GLY A 243 21.92 17.79 6.83
N ILE A 244 20.94 18.60 7.17
CA ILE A 244 19.81 18.92 6.29
C ILE A 244 19.82 20.44 6.06
N LEU A 245 19.89 20.82 4.78
CA LEU A 245 19.73 22.20 4.38
C LEU A 245 18.24 22.46 4.13
N VAL A 246 17.69 23.49 4.77
CA VAL A 246 16.38 24.03 4.41
C VAL A 246 16.58 24.93 3.20
N SER A 247 16.14 24.47 2.02
CA SER A 247 16.31 25.20 0.76
C SER A 247 15.21 26.23 0.53
N GLU A 248 14.01 25.98 1.09
CA GLU A 248 12.86 26.88 0.93
C GLU A 248 11.97 26.82 2.17
N VAL A 249 11.37 27.96 2.52
CA VAL A 249 10.36 28.08 3.58
C VAL A 249 9.12 28.70 2.98
N ASP A 250 7.99 27.99 3.03
CA ASP A 250 6.71 28.52 2.61
C ASP A 250 6.29 29.67 3.54
N LYS A 251 5.98 30.82 2.96
CA LYS A 251 5.63 32.04 3.70
C LYS A 251 4.28 31.95 4.39
N GLN A 252 3.39 31.08 3.93
CA GLN A 252 2.04 30.94 4.48
C GLN A 252 1.96 29.88 5.58
N THR A 253 2.73 28.81 5.45
CA THR A 253 2.68 27.64 6.33
C THR A 253 4.00 27.35 7.05
N GLY A 254 5.06 28.07 6.70
CA GLY A 254 6.40 27.86 7.23
C GLY A 254 6.55 28.21 8.70
N ILE A 255 7.52 27.56 9.36
CA ILE A 255 7.84 27.79 10.77
C ILE A 255 8.30 29.23 10.96
N SER A 256 7.59 30.00 11.78
CA SER A 256 8.03 31.32 12.18
C SER A 256 9.26 31.22 13.11
N GLY A 257 10.35 31.90 12.73
CA GLY A 257 11.56 31.96 13.58
C GLY A 257 12.80 31.22 13.04
N LEU A 258 12.72 30.56 11.88
CA LEU A 258 13.93 30.12 11.18
C LEU A 258 14.74 31.35 10.76
N LYS A 259 15.97 31.48 11.29
CA LYS A 259 16.92 32.50 10.84
C LYS A 259 17.66 31.97 9.62
N ARG A 260 17.83 32.86 8.63
CA ARG A 260 18.72 32.63 7.49
C ARG A 260 20.18 32.59 7.93
#